data_e92aba77a17fd7ecf873978f6a0744ab
#
_entry.id   e92aba77a17fd7ecf873978f6a0744ab
#
_cell.length_a   1.000
_cell.length_b   1.000
_cell.length_c   1.000
_cell.angle_alpha   90.00
_cell.angle_beta   90.00
_cell.angle_gamma   90.00
#
_symmetry.space_group_name_H-M   'P 1'
#
loop_
_entity.id
_entity.type
_entity.pdbx_description
1 polymer ?
#
loop_
_entity_poly.entity_id
_entity_poly.type
_entity_poly.pdbx_seq_one_letter_code
_entity_poly.pdbx_strand_id
1 'polypeptide(L)'
;MSEAIKPTTTEAEDYAYSTPLDELDVSNPHLWPNEEYWPIFERLRNEDPLHYCPKAWESPYRLNEERGVGAYWSVTRYDDIMAIDTNHQVFSSEPIIVLPDPDEDFTLPMFIAMDPPKHDIQRKTVAPLVSPQNLQRMSSLIRERTCMVLDSLPINEEFDWVEKVSVELTTMMLATLFDFPFEERMKLKRWSDVSTAGPESGIVESEEQRRAELYECLEYFTNLWNERVNGPPNFDLISMLAQGEETKNMDPLEYLGNLVLLIVGGNDTTRNSMTASIYGTNKFPSEWEKLRSDRDLIPNAVAEIIRWQTPLAYMRRTALVD
;
A
#
# COMPACT_ATOMS: atom_id res chain seq x y z
N MET A 1 15.34 17.96 20.72
CA MET A 1 14.91 16.63 20.24
C MET A 1 13.88 16.15 21.24
N SER A 2 12.60 16.11 20.88
CA SER A 2 11.58 15.51 21.74
C SER A 2 11.84 14.01 21.76
N GLU A 3 11.95 13.43 22.94
CA GLU A 3 11.94 11.97 23.08
C GLU A 3 10.70 11.45 22.35
N ALA A 4 10.93 10.61 21.34
CA ALA A 4 9.85 9.91 20.67
C ALA A 4 9.15 9.05 21.73
N ILE A 5 7.88 9.32 21.97
CA ILE A 5 7.07 8.51 22.89
C ILE A 5 7.03 7.10 22.31
N LYS A 6 7.70 6.16 22.96
CA LYS A 6 7.73 4.75 22.55
C LYS A 6 6.41 4.08 23.00
N PRO A 7 5.64 3.51 22.07
CA PRO A 7 4.43 2.79 22.43
C PRO A 7 4.71 1.31 22.71
N THR A 8 5.76 0.96 23.42
CA THR A 8 6.15 -0.42 23.64
C THR A 8 5.65 -0.96 24.98
N THR A 9 5.15 -2.19 24.95
CA THR A 9 4.94 -2.95 26.19
C THR A 9 6.29 -3.47 26.68
N THR A 10 6.45 -3.62 28.01
CA THR A 10 7.66 -4.22 28.62
C THR A 10 7.95 -5.60 28.01
N GLU A 11 6.93 -6.37 27.67
CA GLU A 11 7.06 -7.70 27.05
C GLU A 11 7.67 -7.64 25.65
N ALA A 12 7.29 -6.65 24.83
CA ALA A 12 7.87 -6.47 23.49
C ALA A 12 9.35 -6.06 23.55
N GLU A 13 9.72 -5.20 24.52
CA GLU A 13 11.11 -4.83 24.77
C GLU A 13 11.92 -6.05 25.28
N ASP A 14 11.38 -6.80 26.22
CA ASP A 14 12.04 -7.99 26.75
C ASP A 14 12.26 -9.03 25.62
N TYR A 15 11.26 -9.28 24.79
CA TYR A 15 11.40 -10.15 23.63
C TYR A 15 12.49 -9.65 22.67
N ALA A 16 12.43 -8.39 22.27
CA ALA A 16 13.35 -7.81 21.30
C ALA A 16 14.81 -7.88 21.77
N TYR A 17 15.09 -7.71 23.08
CA TYR A 17 16.46 -7.65 23.60
C TYR A 17 16.97 -8.96 24.25
N SER A 18 16.07 -9.91 24.59
CA SER A 18 16.48 -11.22 25.09
C SER A 18 16.64 -12.27 23.97
N THR A 19 15.92 -12.13 22.85
CA THR A 19 16.04 -13.04 21.71
C THR A 19 17.36 -12.86 21.00
N PRO A 20 18.11 -13.94 20.65
CA PRO A 20 19.29 -13.83 19.79
C PRO A 20 18.97 -13.12 18.48
N LEU A 21 19.92 -12.32 17.94
CA LEU A 21 19.68 -11.56 16.70
C LEU A 21 19.32 -12.46 15.53
N ASP A 22 19.97 -13.59 15.39
CA ASP A 22 19.75 -14.58 14.33
C ASP A 22 18.43 -15.36 14.44
N GLU A 23 17.70 -15.18 15.54
CA GLU A 23 16.38 -15.75 15.76
C GLU A 23 15.23 -14.73 15.57
N LEU A 24 15.55 -13.45 15.37
CA LEU A 24 14.57 -12.41 15.14
C LEU A 24 13.98 -12.51 13.72
N ASP A 25 12.69 -12.88 13.62
CA ASP A 25 11.96 -12.93 12.35
C ASP A 25 11.10 -11.69 12.17
N VAL A 26 11.61 -10.72 11.42
CA VAL A 26 10.90 -9.45 11.13
C VAL A 26 9.80 -9.58 10.08
N SER A 27 9.68 -10.73 9.43
CA SER A 27 8.61 -11.02 8.48
C SER A 27 7.34 -11.55 9.14
N ASN A 28 7.39 -11.86 10.43
CA ASN A 28 6.26 -12.37 11.19
C ASN A 28 5.13 -11.33 11.28
N PRO A 29 3.95 -11.56 10.67
CA PRO A 29 2.86 -10.59 10.66
C PRO A 29 2.23 -10.38 12.04
N HIS A 30 2.43 -11.31 12.98
CA HIS A 30 1.87 -11.20 14.35
C HIS A 30 2.54 -10.11 15.20
N LEU A 31 3.69 -9.59 14.77
CA LEU A 31 4.35 -8.47 15.43
C LEU A 31 3.61 -7.13 15.24
N TRP A 32 2.78 -7.02 14.20
CA TRP A 32 2.18 -5.74 13.80
C TRP A 32 0.94 -5.34 14.61
N PRO A 33 -0.02 -6.23 14.90
CA PRO A 33 -1.24 -5.85 15.63
C PRO A 33 -0.99 -5.27 17.02
N ASN A 34 0.08 -5.72 17.68
CA ASN A 34 0.44 -5.30 19.04
C ASN A 34 1.55 -4.26 19.09
N GLU A 35 1.99 -3.75 17.93
CA GLU A 35 3.12 -2.81 17.82
C GLU A 35 4.46 -3.38 18.39
N GLU A 36 4.62 -4.70 18.44
CA GLU A 36 5.80 -5.38 18.99
C GLU A 36 7.05 -5.22 18.09
N TYR A 37 6.87 -4.78 16.87
CA TYR A 37 7.96 -4.55 15.90
C TYR A 37 8.86 -3.36 16.27
N TRP A 38 8.38 -2.37 17.04
CA TRP A 38 9.16 -1.16 17.33
C TRP A 38 10.51 -1.43 17.99
N PRO A 39 10.61 -2.15 19.13
CA PRO A 39 11.87 -2.41 19.76
C PRO A 39 12.78 -3.35 18.95
N ILE A 40 12.19 -4.26 18.16
CA ILE A 40 12.95 -5.14 17.25
C ILE A 40 13.67 -4.31 16.20
N PHE A 41 12.95 -3.44 15.47
CA PHE A 41 13.57 -2.58 14.46
C PHE A 41 14.50 -1.53 15.05
N GLU A 42 14.28 -1.06 16.29
CA GLU A 42 15.23 -0.20 16.99
C GLU A 42 16.53 -0.93 17.25
N ARG A 43 16.46 -2.14 17.76
CA ARG A 43 17.65 -2.98 18.01
C ARG A 43 18.39 -3.30 16.71
N LEU A 44 17.69 -3.72 15.66
CA LEU A 44 18.32 -4.02 14.37
C LEU A 44 19.04 -2.79 13.79
N ARG A 45 18.44 -1.60 13.83
CA ARG A 45 19.11 -0.38 13.37
C ARG A 45 20.41 -0.09 14.11
N ASN A 46 20.50 -0.47 15.37
CA ASN A 46 21.65 -0.20 16.22
C ASN A 46 22.72 -1.29 16.15
N GLU A 47 22.32 -2.55 16.15
CA GLU A 47 23.22 -3.70 16.34
C GLU A 47 23.47 -4.47 15.03
N ASP A 48 22.46 -4.59 14.15
CA ASP A 48 22.53 -5.38 12.91
C ASP A 48 21.66 -4.77 11.80
N PRO A 49 22.06 -3.62 11.22
CA PRO A 49 21.24 -2.86 10.29
C PRO A 49 21.01 -3.54 8.94
N LEU A 50 21.84 -4.51 8.57
CA LEU A 50 21.68 -5.39 7.42
C LEU A 50 21.48 -6.81 7.94
N HIS A 51 20.30 -7.05 8.48
CA HIS A 51 19.97 -8.27 9.18
C HIS A 51 19.66 -9.42 8.21
N TYR A 52 20.43 -10.52 8.32
CA TYR A 52 20.21 -11.71 7.52
C TYR A 52 19.09 -12.59 8.09
N CYS A 53 18.05 -12.78 7.32
CA CYS A 53 16.94 -13.68 7.63
C CYS A 53 17.07 -14.95 6.78
N PRO A 54 17.33 -16.12 7.36
CA PRO A 54 17.54 -17.37 6.62
C PRO A 54 16.26 -17.86 5.92
N LYS A 55 15.11 -17.40 6.38
CA LYS A 55 13.78 -17.64 5.80
C LYS A 55 12.82 -16.53 6.19
N ALA A 56 11.75 -16.33 5.41
CA ALA A 56 10.64 -15.53 5.85
C ALA A 56 9.59 -16.37 6.58
N TRP A 57 8.74 -15.70 7.36
CA TRP A 57 7.60 -16.33 8.01
C TRP A 57 6.71 -17.07 7.00
N GLU A 58 6.40 -18.30 7.31
CA GLU A 58 5.57 -19.16 6.47
C GLU A 58 4.14 -19.16 7.01
N SER A 59 3.19 -18.70 6.20
CA SER A 59 1.78 -18.82 6.53
C SER A 59 1.39 -20.30 6.63
N PRO A 60 0.74 -20.75 7.71
CA PRO A 60 0.27 -22.13 7.84
C PRO A 60 -0.79 -22.51 6.79
N TYR A 61 -1.33 -21.53 6.08
CA TYR A 61 -2.33 -21.73 5.01
C TYR A 61 -1.72 -21.82 3.61
N ARG A 62 -0.39 -21.69 3.48
CA ARG A 62 0.28 -21.93 2.18
C ARG A 62 0.32 -23.41 1.88
N LEU A 63 -0.36 -23.79 0.80
CA LEU A 63 -0.56 -25.18 0.39
C LEU A 63 0.67 -25.82 -0.27
N ASN A 64 1.73 -25.07 -0.57
CA ASN A 64 2.93 -25.56 -1.23
C ASN A 64 4.17 -25.27 -0.38
N GLU A 65 4.70 -26.31 0.27
CA GLU A 65 5.96 -26.29 1.02
C GLU A 65 7.17 -25.85 0.16
N GLU A 66 7.05 -25.92 -1.16
CA GLU A 66 8.09 -25.55 -2.13
C GLU A 66 8.20 -24.05 -2.39
N ARG A 67 7.26 -23.23 -1.91
CA ARG A 67 7.23 -21.76 -2.11
C ARG A 67 7.65 -20.98 -0.87
N GLY A 68 8.57 -21.51 -0.10
CA GLY A 68 9.21 -20.73 0.95
C GLY A 68 9.87 -19.49 0.36
N VAL A 69 9.66 -18.33 0.96
CA VAL A 69 10.51 -17.20 0.66
C VAL A 69 11.92 -17.62 1.07
N GLY A 70 12.84 -17.59 0.13
CA GLY A 70 14.25 -17.86 0.40
C GLY A 70 14.82 -16.88 1.42
N ALA A 71 16.08 -17.05 1.74
CA ALA A 71 16.79 -16.13 2.60
C ALA A 71 16.75 -14.70 2.04
N TYR A 72 16.67 -13.71 2.91
CA TYR A 72 16.66 -12.30 2.53
C TYR A 72 17.43 -11.45 3.55
N TRP A 73 17.75 -10.24 3.18
CA TRP A 73 18.34 -9.24 4.06
C TRP A 73 17.29 -8.19 4.42
N SER A 74 17.05 -7.99 5.72
CA SER A 74 16.22 -6.89 6.23
C SER A 74 17.10 -5.65 6.42
N VAL A 75 16.83 -4.61 5.62
CA VAL A 75 17.58 -3.36 5.65
C VAL A 75 16.79 -2.33 6.44
N THR A 76 17.36 -1.82 7.52
CA THR A 76 16.60 -1.05 8.52
C THR A 76 17.04 0.40 8.68
N ARG A 77 18.21 0.81 8.19
CA ARG A 77 18.67 2.21 8.24
C ARG A 77 18.23 2.99 7.01
N TYR A 78 17.85 4.23 7.23
CA TYR A 78 17.36 5.12 6.18
C TYR A 78 18.36 5.29 5.01
N ASP A 79 19.64 5.54 5.31
CA ASP A 79 20.65 5.77 4.27
C ASP A 79 20.90 4.51 3.43
N ASP A 80 20.87 3.32 4.05
CA ASP A 80 21.02 2.03 3.38
C ASP A 80 19.80 1.73 2.50
N ILE A 81 18.58 1.99 3.01
CA ILE A 81 17.34 1.88 2.25
C ILE A 81 17.38 2.81 1.03
N MET A 82 17.78 4.06 1.22
CA MET A 82 17.89 5.03 0.12
C MET A 82 18.92 4.59 -0.92
N ALA A 83 20.07 4.07 -0.51
CA ALA A 83 21.10 3.57 -1.42
C ALA A 83 20.62 2.40 -2.27
N ILE A 84 19.81 1.51 -1.70
CA ILE A 84 19.21 0.36 -2.39
C ILE A 84 18.07 0.81 -3.30
N ASP A 85 17.10 1.55 -2.76
CA ASP A 85 15.86 1.88 -3.46
C ASP A 85 16.07 2.82 -4.67
N THR A 86 17.09 3.67 -4.63
CA THR A 86 17.42 4.59 -5.71
C THR A 86 18.40 4.05 -6.75
N ASN A 87 18.91 2.83 -6.59
CA ASN A 87 19.93 2.22 -7.46
C ASN A 87 19.39 1.01 -8.21
N HIS A 88 18.49 1.25 -9.15
CA HIS A 88 17.87 0.20 -9.97
C HIS A 88 18.87 -0.58 -10.87
N GLN A 89 20.08 -0.09 -11.07
CA GLN A 89 21.10 -0.79 -11.86
C GLN A 89 21.73 -1.96 -11.08
N VAL A 90 21.65 -1.93 -9.76
CA VAL A 90 22.18 -2.94 -8.86
C VAL A 90 21.06 -3.70 -8.15
N PHE A 91 19.94 -3.03 -7.89
CA PHE A 91 18.80 -3.56 -7.15
C PHE A 91 17.52 -3.46 -7.97
N SER A 92 17.11 -4.58 -8.55
CA SER A 92 15.92 -4.69 -9.38
C SER A 92 14.63 -4.69 -8.56
N SER A 93 13.56 -4.13 -9.12
CA SER A 93 12.21 -4.28 -8.60
C SER A 93 11.55 -5.59 -9.03
N GLU A 94 12.11 -6.29 -10.00
CA GLU A 94 11.60 -7.56 -10.51
C GLU A 94 11.96 -8.74 -9.58
N PRO A 95 11.18 -9.81 -9.58
CA PRO A 95 9.88 -9.97 -10.28
C PRO A 95 8.70 -9.42 -9.48
N ILE A 96 8.87 -9.05 -8.21
CA ILE A 96 7.81 -8.63 -7.30
C ILE A 96 8.39 -7.77 -6.16
N ILE A 97 7.56 -6.89 -5.61
CA ILE A 97 7.95 -5.95 -4.55
C ILE A 97 7.67 -6.44 -3.11
N VAL A 98 7.05 -7.60 -2.96
CA VAL A 98 6.75 -8.24 -1.68
C VAL A 98 7.63 -9.46 -1.45
N LEU A 99 7.76 -9.93 -0.20
CA LEU A 99 8.65 -11.04 0.14
C LEU A 99 8.32 -12.35 -0.60
N PRO A 100 7.05 -12.82 -0.64
CA PRO A 100 6.74 -14.05 -1.35
C PRO A 100 7.00 -13.94 -2.85
N ASP A 101 7.61 -14.98 -3.42
CA ASP A 101 7.71 -15.07 -4.87
C ASP A 101 6.32 -15.18 -5.50
N PRO A 102 6.14 -14.64 -6.74
CA PRO A 102 4.85 -14.70 -7.41
C PRO A 102 4.47 -16.13 -7.73
N ASP A 103 3.16 -16.38 -7.79
CA ASP A 103 2.65 -17.65 -8.27
C ASP A 103 2.93 -17.80 -9.78
N GLU A 104 3.65 -18.84 -10.19
CA GLU A 104 3.97 -19.07 -11.60
C GLU A 104 2.72 -19.20 -12.47
N ASP A 105 1.64 -19.77 -11.92
CA ASP A 105 0.38 -19.96 -12.63
C ASP A 105 -0.51 -18.72 -12.67
N PHE A 106 -0.26 -17.73 -11.80
CA PHE A 106 -1.04 -16.49 -11.70
C PHE A 106 -0.16 -15.29 -11.33
N THR A 107 0.66 -14.89 -12.27
CA THR A 107 1.49 -13.69 -12.12
C THR A 107 0.75 -12.47 -12.64
N LEU A 108 0.72 -11.41 -11.85
CA LEU A 108 0.18 -10.10 -12.21
C LEU A 108 1.33 -9.10 -12.41
N PRO A 109 1.87 -8.95 -13.63
CA PRO A 109 2.89 -7.97 -13.90
C PRO A 109 2.35 -6.56 -13.66
N MET A 110 3.07 -5.74 -12.90
CA MET A 110 2.69 -4.36 -12.60
C MET A 110 3.91 -3.45 -12.67
N PHE A 111 3.74 -2.21 -13.13
CA PHE A 111 4.91 -1.37 -13.41
C PHE A 111 5.79 -1.09 -12.17
N ILE A 112 5.24 -1.13 -10.95
CA ILE A 112 6.03 -0.96 -9.71
C ILE A 112 7.03 -2.09 -9.48
N ALA A 113 6.76 -3.28 -10.06
CA ALA A 113 7.62 -4.46 -10.05
C ALA A 113 8.36 -4.66 -11.37
N MET A 114 8.63 -3.60 -12.09
CA MET A 114 9.39 -3.58 -13.35
C MET A 114 10.58 -2.66 -13.24
N ASP A 115 11.60 -2.93 -14.04
CA ASP A 115 12.77 -2.06 -14.18
C ASP A 115 12.64 -1.14 -15.41
N PRO A 116 13.42 -0.04 -15.47
CA PRO A 116 13.52 0.76 -16.68
C PRO A 116 14.01 -0.06 -17.88
N PRO A 117 13.54 0.21 -19.12
CA PRO A 117 12.69 1.34 -19.51
C PRO A 117 11.18 1.09 -19.34
N LYS A 118 10.75 -0.17 -19.14
CA LYS A 118 9.33 -0.54 -19.12
C LYS A 118 8.58 0.14 -17.98
N HIS A 119 9.18 0.17 -16.78
CA HIS A 119 8.65 0.92 -15.63
C HIS A 119 8.36 2.37 -15.98
N ASP A 120 9.35 3.09 -16.52
CA ASP A 120 9.27 4.53 -16.77
C ASP A 120 8.19 4.86 -17.79
N ILE A 121 8.07 4.04 -18.83
CA ILE A 121 7.08 4.19 -19.89
C ILE A 121 5.66 4.07 -19.33
N GLN A 122 5.38 3.01 -18.59
CA GLN A 122 4.04 2.76 -18.05
C GLN A 122 3.67 3.76 -16.96
N ARG A 123 4.58 4.02 -16.02
CA ARG A 123 4.37 5.02 -14.98
C ARG A 123 4.12 6.41 -15.55
N LYS A 124 4.86 6.81 -16.58
CA LYS A 124 4.70 8.11 -17.26
C LYS A 124 3.32 8.28 -17.87
N THR A 125 2.70 7.20 -18.33
CA THR A 125 1.35 7.25 -18.91
C THR A 125 0.31 7.72 -17.88
N VAL A 126 0.37 7.25 -16.63
CA VAL A 126 -0.62 7.56 -15.58
C VAL A 126 -0.22 8.70 -14.64
N ALA A 127 1.07 9.01 -14.56
CA ALA A 127 1.60 10.02 -13.65
C ALA A 127 0.94 11.41 -13.75
N PRO A 128 0.53 11.93 -14.92
CA PRO A 128 -0.13 13.22 -15.01
C PRO A 128 -1.39 13.35 -14.16
N LEU A 129 -2.15 12.25 -14.00
CA LEU A 129 -3.40 12.26 -13.23
C LEU A 129 -3.19 12.51 -11.74
N VAL A 130 -2.11 11.99 -11.18
CA VAL A 130 -1.74 12.14 -9.76
C VAL A 130 -0.65 13.22 -9.54
N SER A 131 -0.37 14.03 -10.57
CA SER A 131 0.59 15.11 -10.46
C SER A 131 0.13 16.18 -9.45
N PRO A 132 1.06 16.90 -8.78
CA PRO A 132 0.71 17.97 -7.85
C PRO A 132 -0.21 19.03 -8.47
N GLN A 133 -0.03 19.35 -9.77
CA GLN A 133 -0.86 20.30 -10.48
C GLN A 133 -2.31 19.79 -10.61
N ASN A 134 -2.51 18.53 -10.94
CA ASN A 134 -3.87 17.96 -11.05
C ASN A 134 -4.52 17.79 -9.67
N LEU A 135 -3.76 17.34 -8.67
CA LEU A 135 -4.26 17.26 -7.29
C LEU A 135 -4.71 18.63 -6.76
N GLN A 136 -4.00 19.70 -7.11
CA GLN A 136 -4.42 21.05 -6.77
C GLN A 136 -5.74 21.45 -7.46
N ARG A 137 -5.95 21.03 -8.72
CA ARG A 137 -7.24 21.26 -9.44
C ARG A 137 -8.37 20.47 -8.77
N MET A 138 -8.09 19.30 -8.24
CA MET A 138 -9.06 18.46 -7.54
C MET A 138 -9.33 18.90 -6.11
N SER A 139 -8.59 19.85 -5.55
CA SER A 139 -8.68 20.24 -4.14
C SER A 139 -10.08 20.69 -3.72
N SER A 140 -10.83 21.37 -4.60
CA SER A 140 -12.23 21.76 -4.32
C SER A 140 -13.15 20.55 -4.21
N LEU A 141 -13.01 19.60 -5.11
CA LEU A 141 -13.78 18.35 -5.10
C LEU A 141 -13.46 17.49 -3.88
N ILE A 142 -12.16 17.37 -3.54
CA ILE A 142 -11.71 16.65 -2.35
C ILE A 142 -12.33 17.27 -1.09
N ARG A 143 -12.28 18.59 -0.98
CA ARG A 143 -12.87 19.31 0.14
C ARG A 143 -14.39 19.11 0.22
N GLU A 144 -15.10 19.24 -0.89
CA GLU A 144 -16.55 19.03 -0.96
C GLU A 144 -16.93 17.63 -0.48
N ARG A 145 -16.27 16.59 -0.97
CA ARG A 145 -16.51 15.21 -0.54
C ARG A 145 -16.17 14.98 0.92
N THR A 146 -15.06 15.55 1.37
CA THR A 146 -14.69 15.48 2.79
C THR A 146 -15.75 16.11 3.68
N CYS A 147 -16.26 17.31 3.33
CA CYS A 147 -17.34 17.95 4.07
C CYS A 147 -18.61 17.09 4.04
N MET A 148 -19.00 16.58 2.87
CA MET A 148 -20.18 15.72 2.72
C MET A 148 -20.11 14.48 3.62
N VAL A 149 -18.96 13.79 3.64
CA VAL A 149 -18.75 12.63 4.50
C VAL A 149 -18.81 13.02 5.97
N LEU A 150 -18.10 14.07 6.39
CA LEU A 150 -18.07 14.50 7.79
C LEU A 150 -19.43 15.01 8.27
N ASP A 151 -20.20 15.71 7.41
CA ASP A 151 -21.54 16.20 7.74
C ASP A 151 -22.57 15.06 7.86
N SER A 152 -22.30 13.89 7.25
CA SER A 152 -23.16 12.69 7.33
C SER A 152 -22.95 11.87 8.60
N LEU A 153 -21.91 12.17 9.38
CA LEU A 153 -21.58 11.38 10.57
C LEU A 153 -22.63 11.53 11.67
N PRO A 154 -22.94 10.46 12.42
CA PRO A 154 -23.87 10.52 13.53
C PRO A 154 -23.33 11.42 14.64
N ILE A 155 -24.25 12.14 15.32
CA ILE A 155 -23.92 13.05 16.44
C ILE A 155 -24.29 12.37 17.76
N ASN A 156 -23.32 12.32 18.69
CA ASN A 156 -23.48 11.68 20.02
C ASN A 156 -23.72 10.16 19.94
N GLU A 157 -23.25 9.51 18.87
CA GLU A 157 -23.30 8.06 18.73
C GLU A 157 -21.91 7.55 18.35
N GLU A 158 -21.58 6.33 18.75
CA GLU A 158 -20.37 5.64 18.30
C GLU A 158 -20.54 5.17 16.85
N PHE A 159 -19.47 5.28 16.08
CA PHE A 159 -19.45 4.80 14.71
C PHE A 159 -18.05 4.30 14.32
N ASP A 160 -18.00 3.45 13.30
CA ASP A 160 -16.76 2.99 12.71
C ASP A 160 -16.17 4.06 11.77
N TRP A 161 -15.06 4.68 12.18
CA TRP A 161 -14.35 5.70 11.41
C TRP A 161 -13.81 5.13 10.09
N VAL A 162 -13.32 3.88 10.09
CA VAL A 162 -12.76 3.26 8.90
C VAL A 162 -13.83 3.18 7.81
N GLU A 163 -14.98 2.61 8.13
CA GLU A 163 -16.09 2.45 7.18
C GLU A 163 -16.73 3.78 6.79
N LYS A 164 -17.02 4.64 7.77
CA LYS A 164 -17.79 5.87 7.52
C LYS A 164 -16.96 7.00 6.90
N VAL A 165 -15.65 7.03 7.11
CA VAL A 165 -14.80 8.13 6.63
C VAL A 165 -13.71 7.63 5.69
N SER A 166 -12.84 6.76 6.16
CA SER A 166 -11.63 6.39 5.41
C SER A 166 -11.98 5.65 4.12
N VAL A 167 -12.87 4.65 4.18
CA VAL A 167 -13.35 3.87 3.03
C VAL A 167 -14.17 4.75 2.08
N GLU A 168 -15.10 5.54 2.62
CA GLU A 168 -15.95 6.40 1.79
C GLU A 168 -15.13 7.40 0.99
N LEU A 169 -14.21 8.12 1.62
CA LEU A 169 -13.39 9.11 0.91
C LEU A 169 -12.47 8.48 -0.13
N THR A 170 -11.80 7.37 0.19
CA THR A 170 -10.89 6.73 -0.77
C THR A 170 -11.64 6.16 -1.96
N THR A 171 -12.76 5.48 -1.76
CA THR A 171 -13.55 4.90 -2.86
C THR A 171 -14.18 5.98 -3.74
N MET A 172 -14.65 7.08 -3.17
CA MET A 172 -15.14 8.24 -3.94
C MET A 172 -14.03 8.82 -4.82
N MET A 173 -12.82 8.97 -4.29
CA MET A 173 -11.71 9.53 -5.05
C MET A 173 -11.21 8.56 -6.12
N LEU A 174 -11.11 7.27 -5.82
CA LEU A 174 -10.78 6.26 -6.82
C LEU A 174 -11.80 6.22 -7.97
N ALA A 175 -13.09 6.20 -7.65
CA ALA A 175 -14.14 6.24 -8.67
C ALA A 175 -13.97 7.45 -9.61
N THR A 176 -13.53 8.60 -9.08
CA THR A 176 -13.24 9.79 -9.93
C THR A 176 -11.98 9.59 -10.77
N LEU A 177 -10.90 9.06 -10.19
CA LEU A 177 -9.62 8.87 -10.90
C LEU A 177 -9.74 7.83 -12.03
N PHE A 178 -10.57 6.82 -11.84
CA PHE A 178 -10.84 5.79 -12.84
C PHE A 178 -12.00 6.15 -13.79
N ASP A 179 -12.76 7.23 -13.52
CA ASP A 179 -14.08 7.49 -14.14
C ASP A 179 -14.96 6.24 -14.08
N PHE A 180 -14.98 5.65 -12.88
CA PHE A 180 -15.71 4.41 -12.56
C PHE A 180 -17.14 4.74 -12.12
N PRO A 181 -18.15 3.90 -12.43
CA PRO A 181 -19.52 4.11 -11.96
C PRO A 181 -19.59 4.32 -10.44
N PHE A 182 -20.06 5.51 -10.05
CA PHE A 182 -19.96 5.95 -8.65
C PHE A 182 -20.76 5.04 -7.70
N GLU A 183 -21.88 4.54 -8.15
CA GLU A 183 -22.77 3.65 -7.37
C GLU A 183 -22.13 2.28 -7.11
N GLU A 184 -21.17 1.89 -7.95
CA GLU A 184 -20.46 0.62 -7.84
C GLU A 184 -19.08 0.74 -7.18
N ARG A 185 -18.71 1.94 -6.68
CA ARG A 185 -17.36 2.22 -6.13
C ARG A 185 -16.87 1.25 -5.05
N MET A 186 -17.81 0.60 -4.33
CA MET A 186 -17.46 -0.38 -3.31
C MET A 186 -16.82 -1.66 -3.88
N LYS A 187 -16.99 -1.93 -5.17
CA LYS A 187 -16.22 -2.98 -5.86
C LYS A 187 -14.72 -2.70 -5.83
N LEU A 188 -14.31 -1.41 -5.95
CA LEU A 188 -12.91 -1.02 -5.86
C LEU A 188 -12.30 -1.38 -4.50
N LYS A 189 -13.08 -1.16 -3.40
CA LYS A 189 -12.68 -1.62 -2.07
C LYS A 189 -12.54 -3.14 -2.03
N ARG A 190 -13.54 -3.87 -2.52
CA ARG A 190 -13.53 -5.34 -2.50
C ARG A 190 -12.34 -5.91 -3.25
N TRP A 191 -12.06 -5.44 -4.45
CA TRP A 191 -10.92 -5.89 -5.25
C TRP A 191 -9.57 -5.51 -4.63
N SER A 192 -9.48 -4.34 -3.97
CA SER A 192 -8.31 -3.97 -3.17
C SER A 192 -8.07 -4.98 -2.04
N ASP A 193 -9.08 -5.23 -1.23
CA ASP A 193 -9.00 -6.17 -0.11
C ASP A 193 -8.63 -7.59 -0.58
N VAL A 194 -9.28 -8.08 -1.64
CA VAL A 194 -9.03 -9.42 -2.21
C VAL A 194 -7.63 -9.55 -2.81
N SER A 195 -7.12 -8.50 -3.44
CA SER A 195 -5.81 -8.56 -4.09
C SER A 195 -4.65 -8.72 -3.10
N THR A 196 -4.80 -8.18 -1.90
CA THR A 196 -3.79 -8.21 -0.83
C THR A 196 -4.03 -9.30 0.20
N ALA A 197 -5.20 -9.96 0.17
CA ALA A 197 -5.61 -10.98 1.13
C ALA A 197 -5.10 -12.38 0.75
N GLY A 198 -4.70 -13.15 1.77
CA GLY A 198 -4.63 -14.60 1.70
C GLY A 198 -5.81 -15.22 2.45
N PRO A 199 -6.01 -16.55 2.36
CA PRO A 199 -7.08 -17.26 3.09
C PRO A 199 -7.03 -17.05 4.61
N GLU A 200 -5.84 -16.83 5.16
CA GLU A 200 -5.60 -16.53 6.57
C GLU A 200 -6.21 -15.22 7.05
N SER A 201 -6.49 -14.32 6.13
CA SER A 201 -7.08 -13.00 6.45
C SER A 201 -8.57 -13.06 6.77
N GLY A 202 -9.24 -14.15 6.40
CA GLY A 202 -10.69 -14.28 6.47
C GLY A 202 -11.47 -13.43 5.47
N ILE A 203 -10.77 -12.73 4.55
CA ILE A 203 -11.38 -11.92 3.48
C ILE A 203 -11.80 -12.80 2.31
N VAL A 204 -11.03 -13.84 2.03
CA VAL A 204 -11.29 -14.88 1.05
C VAL A 204 -11.22 -16.26 1.73
N GLU A 205 -12.00 -17.21 1.23
CA GLU A 205 -12.02 -18.59 1.77
C GLU A 205 -10.93 -19.47 1.14
N SER A 206 -10.50 -19.13 -0.07
CA SER A 206 -9.50 -19.88 -0.81
C SER A 206 -8.79 -19.03 -1.87
N GLU A 207 -7.65 -19.50 -2.35
CA GLU A 207 -6.95 -18.89 -3.49
C GLU A 207 -7.77 -18.95 -4.78
N GLU A 208 -8.61 -19.98 -4.96
CA GLU A 208 -9.52 -20.08 -6.10
C GLU A 208 -10.56 -18.95 -6.08
N GLN A 209 -11.16 -18.67 -4.92
CA GLN A 209 -12.07 -17.52 -4.77
C GLN A 209 -11.35 -16.21 -5.05
N ARG A 210 -10.15 -16.03 -4.50
CA ARG A 210 -9.33 -14.84 -4.74
C ARG A 210 -9.10 -14.60 -6.24
N ARG A 211 -8.67 -15.64 -6.96
CA ARG A 211 -8.45 -15.56 -8.42
C ARG A 211 -9.74 -15.27 -9.19
N ALA A 212 -10.83 -15.93 -8.81
CA ALA A 212 -12.13 -15.68 -9.45
C ALA A 212 -12.59 -14.23 -9.33
N GLU A 213 -12.47 -13.62 -8.16
CA GLU A 213 -12.80 -12.21 -7.96
C GLU A 213 -11.86 -11.25 -8.69
N LEU A 214 -10.57 -11.58 -8.82
CA LEU A 214 -9.63 -10.80 -9.62
C LEU A 214 -9.93 -10.92 -11.13
N TYR A 215 -10.37 -12.07 -11.61
CA TYR A 215 -10.85 -12.20 -12.98
C TYR A 215 -12.17 -11.44 -13.22
N GLU A 216 -13.09 -11.37 -12.24
CA GLU A 216 -14.26 -10.49 -12.31
C GLU A 216 -13.83 -9.01 -12.45
N CYS A 217 -12.83 -8.59 -11.68
CA CYS A 217 -12.22 -7.27 -11.81
C CYS A 217 -11.68 -7.04 -13.22
N LEU A 218 -10.90 -7.99 -13.77
CA LEU A 218 -10.37 -7.90 -15.14
C LEU A 218 -11.50 -7.78 -16.18
N GLU A 219 -12.54 -8.61 -16.08
CA GLU A 219 -13.67 -8.57 -17.01
C GLU A 219 -14.39 -7.21 -16.96
N TYR A 220 -14.65 -6.70 -15.75
CA TYR A 220 -15.30 -5.42 -15.54
C TYR A 220 -14.49 -4.27 -16.19
N PHE A 221 -13.21 -4.19 -15.88
CA PHE A 221 -12.35 -3.15 -16.43
C PHE A 221 -12.04 -3.33 -17.91
N THR A 222 -12.09 -4.56 -18.44
CA THR A 222 -11.98 -4.81 -19.88
C THR A 222 -13.20 -4.24 -20.63
N ASN A 223 -14.38 -4.32 -20.04
CA ASN A 223 -15.58 -3.69 -20.62
C ASN A 223 -15.43 -2.17 -20.64
N LEU A 224 -14.98 -1.55 -19.54
CA LEU A 224 -14.70 -0.12 -19.51
C LEU A 224 -13.60 0.28 -20.50
N TRP A 225 -12.55 -0.53 -20.63
CA TRP A 225 -11.51 -0.32 -21.63
C TRP A 225 -12.07 -0.30 -23.05
N ASN A 226 -12.89 -1.29 -23.41
CA ASN A 226 -13.48 -1.41 -24.75
C ASN A 226 -14.39 -0.22 -25.09
N GLU A 227 -15.07 0.36 -24.11
CA GLU A 227 -15.84 1.58 -24.29
C GLU A 227 -14.96 2.80 -24.57
N ARG A 228 -13.75 2.84 -24.05
CA ARG A 228 -12.85 3.99 -24.05
C ARG A 228 -11.80 3.98 -25.13
N VAL A 229 -11.36 2.80 -25.57
CA VAL A 229 -10.23 2.66 -26.52
C VAL A 229 -10.47 3.44 -27.84
N ASN A 230 -11.71 3.51 -28.30
CA ASN A 230 -12.11 4.26 -29.50
C ASN A 230 -12.94 5.52 -29.18
N GLY A 231 -13.06 5.87 -27.91
CA GLY A 231 -13.80 7.04 -27.45
C GLY A 231 -12.99 8.34 -27.58
N PRO A 232 -13.61 9.48 -27.26
CA PRO A 232 -12.89 10.73 -27.14
C PRO A 232 -11.85 10.64 -26.01
N PRO A 233 -10.69 11.33 -26.14
CA PRO A 233 -9.72 11.40 -25.06
C PRO A 233 -10.35 11.93 -23.77
N ASN A 234 -10.15 11.19 -22.68
CA ASN A 234 -10.60 11.59 -21.34
C ASN A 234 -9.42 11.53 -20.35
N PHE A 235 -9.51 12.34 -19.32
CA PHE A 235 -8.42 12.46 -18.32
C PHE A 235 -8.74 11.63 -17.08
N ASP A 236 -8.77 10.31 -17.27
CA ASP A 236 -8.95 9.28 -16.24
C ASP A 236 -7.98 8.12 -16.49
N LEU A 237 -7.77 7.27 -15.45
CA LEU A 237 -6.79 6.19 -15.49
C LEU A 237 -7.08 5.16 -16.58
N ILE A 238 -8.36 4.81 -16.79
CA ILE A 238 -8.74 3.80 -17.79
C ILE A 238 -8.49 4.34 -19.21
N SER A 239 -8.95 5.55 -19.49
CA SER A 239 -8.75 6.18 -20.81
C SER A 239 -7.27 6.40 -21.11
N MET A 240 -6.48 6.81 -20.11
CA MET A 240 -5.03 7.02 -20.28
C MET A 240 -4.30 5.70 -20.59
N LEU A 241 -4.66 4.61 -19.92
CA LEU A 241 -4.09 3.29 -20.21
C LEU A 241 -4.56 2.76 -21.57
N ALA A 242 -5.86 2.88 -21.88
CA ALA A 242 -6.45 2.34 -23.11
C ALA A 242 -5.99 3.07 -24.38
N GLN A 243 -5.69 4.36 -24.28
CA GLN A 243 -5.31 5.22 -25.42
C GLN A 243 -3.81 5.56 -25.45
N GLY A 244 -3.06 5.23 -24.40
CA GLY A 244 -1.61 5.44 -24.35
C GLY A 244 -0.89 4.59 -25.40
N GLU A 245 -0.02 5.21 -26.20
CA GLU A 245 0.70 4.50 -27.28
C GLU A 245 1.44 3.25 -26.79
N GLU A 246 1.97 3.30 -25.59
CA GLU A 246 2.78 2.25 -24.98
C GLU A 246 1.98 1.26 -24.14
N THR A 247 0.71 1.59 -23.81
CA THR A 247 -0.11 0.77 -22.93
C THR A 247 -1.32 0.16 -23.62
N LYS A 248 -1.74 0.68 -24.77
CA LYS A 248 -2.93 0.24 -25.51
C LYS A 248 -2.91 -1.23 -25.99
N ASN A 249 -1.73 -1.85 -26.06
CA ASN A 249 -1.57 -3.26 -26.45
C ASN A 249 -1.07 -4.12 -25.28
N MET A 250 -1.30 -3.69 -24.05
CA MET A 250 -0.90 -4.40 -22.83
C MET A 250 -1.57 -5.78 -22.77
N ASP A 251 -0.82 -6.78 -22.29
CA ASP A 251 -1.38 -8.11 -21.99
C ASP A 251 -2.49 -8.00 -20.92
N PRO A 252 -3.56 -8.81 -21.01
CA PRO A 252 -4.66 -8.73 -20.05
C PRO A 252 -4.25 -8.89 -18.58
N LEU A 253 -3.30 -9.78 -18.25
CA LEU A 253 -2.83 -9.93 -16.88
C LEU A 253 -1.93 -8.78 -16.44
N GLU A 254 -1.16 -8.20 -17.35
CA GLU A 254 -0.40 -6.98 -17.08
C GLU A 254 -1.33 -5.77 -16.87
N TYR A 255 -2.41 -5.70 -17.64
CA TYR A 255 -3.45 -4.70 -17.41
C TYR A 255 -4.09 -4.87 -16.02
N LEU A 256 -4.50 -6.10 -15.68
CA LEU A 256 -5.03 -6.39 -14.34
C LEU A 256 -4.03 -6.04 -13.24
N GLY A 257 -2.76 -6.40 -13.42
CA GLY A 257 -1.70 -6.07 -12.45
C GLY A 257 -1.58 -4.56 -12.21
N ASN A 258 -1.59 -3.77 -13.28
CA ASN A 258 -1.55 -2.31 -13.17
C ASN A 258 -2.83 -1.72 -12.58
N LEU A 259 -4.00 -2.28 -12.87
CA LEU A 259 -5.25 -1.87 -12.21
C LEU A 259 -5.21 -2.14 -10.72
N VAL A 260 -4.82 -3.35 -10.33
CA VAL A 260 -4.67 -3.75 -8.92
C VAL A 260 -3.70 -2.81 -8.21
N LEU A 261 -2.53 -2.55 -8.80
CA LEU A 261 -1.57 -1.59 -8.26
C LEU A 261 -2.17 -0.22 -8.00
N LEU A 262 -2.90 0.33 -8.97
CA LEU A 262 -3.50 1.66 -8.86
C LEU A 262 -4.67 1.70 -7.89
N ILE A 263 -5.48 0.63 -7.82
CA ILE A 263 -6.58 0.50 -6.86
C ILE A 263 -6.02 0.39 -5.43
N VAL A 264 -5.10 -0.53 -5.18
CA VAL A 264 -4.49 -0.75 -3.86
C VAL A 264 -3.73 0.50 -3.40
N GLY A 265 -2.88 1.03 -4.27
CA GLY A 265 -2.07 2.23 -3.96
C GLY A 265 -2.91 3.46 -3.63
N GLY A 266 -4.06 3.63 -4.28
CA GLY A 266 -4.97 4.75 -4.03
C GLY A 266 -5.95 4.52 -2.87
N ASN A 267 -6.22 3.28 -2.52
CA ASN A 267 -7.18 2.92 -1.47
C ASN A 267 -6.48 2.65 -0.14
N ASP A 268 -5.68 1.58 -0.05
CA ASP A 268 -5.21 1.04 1.23
C ASP A 268 -4.29 1.99 1.98
N THR A 269 -3.27 2.51 1.32
CA THR A 269 -2.28 3.38 1.99
C THR A 269 -2.92 4.68 2.47
N THR A 270 -3.82 5.26 1.67
CA THR A 270 -4.54 6.49 2.02
C THR A 270 -5.57 6.24 3.12
N ARG A 271 -6.34 5.16 3.04
CA ARG A 271 -7.30 4.72 4.06
C ARG A 271 -6.61 4.53 5.42
N ASN A 272 -5.50 3.80 5.43
CA ASN A 272 -4.72 3.54 6.64
C ASN A 272 -4.13 4.84 7.23
N SER A 273 -3.62 5.74 6.39
CA SER A 273 -3.10 7.03 6.85
C SER A 273 -4.19 7.93 7.47
N MET A 274 -5.39 7.96 6.87
CA MET A 274 -6.53 8.70 7.44
C MET A 274 -6.99 8.10 8.78
N THR A 275 -7.06 6.78 8.87
CA THR A 275 -7.39 6.07 10.11
C THR A 275 -6.34 6.33 11.19
N ALA A 276 -5.06 6.22 10.82
CA ALA A 276 -3.94 6.50 11.72
C ALA A 276 -3.93 7.94 12.24
N SER A 277 -4.40 8.90 11.44
CA SER A 277 -4.48 10.29 11.89
C SER A 277 -5.38 10.44 13.14
N ILE A 278 -6.53 9.78 13.15
CA ILE A 278 -7.45 9.80 14.29
C ILE A 278 -6.90 8.97 15.46
N TYR A 279 -6.35 7.79 15.18
CA TYR A 279 -5.71 6.98 16.19
C TYR A 279 -4.56 7.72 16.88
N GLY A 280 -3.67 8.33 16.08
CA GLY A 280 -2.52 9.08 16.57
C GLY A 280 -2.93 10.32 17.41
N THR A 281 -3.95 11.06 16.97
CA THR A 281 -4.43 12.22 17.75
C THR A 281 -5.02 11.82 19.11
N ASN A 282 -5.62 10.63 19.20
CA ASN A 282 -6.10 10.08 20.47
C ASN A 282 -4.96 9.52 21.35
N LYS A 283 -3.98 8.87 20.72
CA LYS A 283 -2.81 8.32 21.40
C LYS A 283 -1.86 9.41 21.93
N PHE A 284 -1.76 10.54 21.23
CA PHE A 284 -0.87 11.67 21.52
C PHE A 284 -1.64 13.00 21.65
N PRO A 285 -2.45 13.19 22.71
CA PRO A 285 -3.31 14.38 22.83
C PRO A 285 -2.55 15.71 22.81
N SER A 286 -1.32 15.75 23.32
CA SER A 286 -0.49 16.97 23.30
C SER A 286 -0.11 17.39 21.88
N GLU A 287 0.16 16.45 20.98
CA GLU A 287 0.46 16.74 19.57
C GLU A 287 -0.79 17.21 18.83
N TRP A 288 -1.95 16.65 19.18
CA TRP A 288 -3.23 17.13 18.67
C TRP A 288 -3.51 18.59 19.07
N GLU A 289 -3.26 18.98 20.31
CA GLU A 289 -3.44 20.38 20.74
C GLU A 289 -2.49 21.34 20.02
N LYS A 290 -1.24 20.93 19.73
CA LYS A 290 -0.31 21.71 18.89
C LYS A 290 -0.90 21.91 17.49
N LEU A 291 -1.36 20.84 16.85
CA LEU A 291 -1.93 20.90 15.51
C LEU A 291 -3.20 21.75 15.44
N ARG A 292 -4.05 21.70 16.47
CA ARG A 292 -5.25 22.54 16.58
C ARG A 292 -4.92 24.01 16.73
N SER A 293 -3.87 24.34 17.49
CA SER A 293 -3.46 25.72 17.75
C SER A 293 -2.71 26.36 16.59
N ASP A 294 -2.04 25.55 15.75
CA ASP A 294 -1.26 26.01 14.60
C ASP A 294 -1.54 25.15 13.36
N ARG A 295 -2.35 25.67 12.45
CA ARG A 295 -2.73 24.98 11.21
C ARG A 295 -1.61 24.92 10.17
N ASP A 296 -0.57 25.73 10.28
CA ASP A 296 0.58 25.70 9.39
C ASP A 296 1.41 24.43 9.59
N LEU A 297 1.18 23.71 10.69
CA LEU A 297 1.76 22.38 10.94
C LEU A 297 1.11 21.26 10.12
N ILE A 298 -0.06 21.44 9.49
CA ILE A 298 -0.80 20.39 8.78
C ILE A 298 0.07 19.64 7.75
N PRO A 299 0.86 20.30 6.87
CA PRO A 299 1.70 19.58 5.92
C PRO A 299 2.71 18.64 6.60
N ASN A 300 3.34 19.10 7.69
CA ASN A 300 4.29 18.30 8.46
C ASN A 300 3.59 17.17 9.22
N ALA A 301 2.39 17.42 9.75
CA ALA A 301 1.58 16.41 10.43
C ALA A 301 1.19 15.28 9.46
N VAL A 302 0.81 15.59 8.22
CA VAL A 302 0.53 14.58 7.19
C VAL A 302 1.75 13.71 6.92
N ALA A 303 2.92 14.31 6.73
CA ALA A 303 4.17 13.56 6.52
C ALA A 303 4.50 12.68 7.72
N GLU A 304 4.33 13.19 8.94
CA GLU A 304 4.59 12.45 10.18
C GLU A 304 3.61 11.29 10.40
N ILE A 305 2.32 11.46 10.08
CA ILE A 305 1.33 10.38 10.17
C ILE A 305 1.71 9.23 9.24
N ILE A 306 2.10 9.53 8.00
CA ILE A 306 2.54 8.51 7.02
C ILE A 306 3.81 7.81 7.52
N ARG A 307 4.78 8.57 8.03
CA ARG A 307 6.02 8.03 8.59
C ARG A 307 5.75 7.11 9.78
N TRP A 308 4.90 7.55 10.70
CA TRP A 308 4.59 6.83 11.94
C TRP A 308 3.77 5.58 11.69
N GLN A 309 2.72 5.67 10.87
CA GLN A 309 1.85 4.53 10.53
C GLN A 309 2.56 3.53 9.61
N THR A 310 3.41 4.01 8.71
CA THR A 310 4.09 3.18 7.71
C THR A 310 3.10 2.25 6.97
N PRO A 311 2.12 2.78 6.23
CA PRO A 311 1.04 1.98 5.62
C PRO A 311 1.54 0.96 4.60
N LEU A 312 2.76 1.14 4.10
CA LEU A 312 3.52 0.16 3.33
C LEU A 312 4.79 -0.16 4.12
N ALA A 313 4.77 -1.27 4.84
CA ALA A 313 5.77 -1.60 5.85
C ALA A 313 7.15 -1.93 5.28
N TYR A 314 7.20 -2.52 4.08
CA TYR A 314 8.46 -2.90 3.41
C TYR A 314 8.25 -2.97 1.89
N MET A 315 9.37 -2.92 1.17
CA MET A 315 9.44 -3.27 -0.26
C MET A 315 10.66 -4.13 -0.51
N ARG A 316 10.49 -5.16 -1.35
CA ARG A 316 11.57 -6.04 -1.78
C ARG A 316 12.32 -5.42 -2.96
N ARG A 317 13.63 -5.66 -2.97
CA ARG A 317 14.52 -5.50 -4.13
C ARG A 317 15.35 -6.77 -4.33
N THR A 318 15.68 -7.07 -5.55
CA THR A 318 16.53 -8.21 -5.91
C THR A 318 17.91 -7.70 -6.31
N ALA A 319 18.97 -8.15 -5.61
CA ALA A 319 20.33 -7.80 -5.99
C ALA A 319 20.70 -8.48 -7.32
N LEU A 320 21.25 -7.71 -8.25
CA LEU A 320 21.68 -8.17 -9.58
C LEU A 320 23.18 -8.51 -9.62
N VAL A 321 23.91 -8.13 -8.62
CA VAL A 321 25.37 -8.35 -8.48
C VAL A 321 25.67 -8.82 -7.07
N ASP A 322 26.81 -9.51 -6.91
CA ASP A 322 27.33 -9.96 -5.61
C ASP A 322 27.90 -8.80 -4.78
#